data_3bbfe5a6c433a6976706ab2e5deef632
#
_entry.id   3bbfe5a6c433a6976706ab2e5deef632
#
_cell.length_a   1.000
_cell.length_b   1.000
_cell.length_c   1.000
_cell.angle_alpha   90.00
_cell.angle_beta   90.00
_cell.angle_gamma   90.00
#
_symmetry.space_group_name_H-M   'P 1'
#
loop_
_entity.id
_entity.type
_entity.pdbx_description
1 polymer ?
#
loop_
_entity_poly.entity_id
_entity_poly.type
_entity_poly.pdbx_seq_one_letter_code
_entity_poly.pdbx_strand_id
1 'polypeptide(L)'
;MKVAVVGATGMVGNVMLKVLEERNFPVTQLIPVASEKSVGKKIAFSGKEYEVVSLETAVSMKPAIAIFSAGGDTSLNWAPKFAEAGTTVVDNSSAWRMHPDHKLVIPEINARLLSKEDKIIANPNCSTIQLLMALKPLHDNYGIKRVVVSTYQSITGTGVKAVNQLESEYKGE
;
A
#
# COMPACT_ATOMS: atom_id res chain seq x y z
N MET A 1 -14.52 -8.35 -7.67
CA MET A 1 -14.85 -7.40 -6.60
C MET A 1 -14.44 -5.97 -6.99
N LYS A 2 -15.02 -4.93 -6.38
CA LYS A 2 -14.55 -3.55 -6.54
C LYS A 2 -13.29 -3.35 -5.71
N VAL A 3 -12.24 -2.79 -6.31
CA VAL A 3 -10.95 -2.53 -5.65
C VAL A 3 -10.55 -1.08 -5.90
N ALA A 4 -10.27 -0.34 -4.83
CA ALA A 4 -9.69 0.99 -4.92
C ALA A 4 -8.16 0.92 -4.74
N VAL A 5 -7.43 1.71 -5.52
CA VAL A 5 -5.99 1.92 -5.35
C VAL A 5 -5.76 3.41 -5.09
N VAL A 6 -5.47 3.75 -3.85
CA VAL A 6 -5.25 5.14 -3.41
C VAL A 6 -3.78 5.48 -3.58
N GLY A 7 -3.51 6.52 -4.38
CA GLY A 7 -2.17 6.83 -4.88
C GLY A 7 -1.85 6.16 -6.22
N ALA A 8 -2.87 5.82 -7.00
CA ALA A 8 -2.75 5.06 -8.25
C ALA A 8 -1.82 5.68 -9.30
N THR A 9 -1.67 7.00 -9.32
CA THR A 9 -0.77 7.73 -10.25
C THR A 9 0.68 7.80 -9.77
N GLY A 10 0.96 7.35 -8.55
CA GLY A 10 2.30 7.33 -7.97
C GLY A 10 3.13 6.13 -8.45
N MET A 11 4.45 6.17 -8.17
CA MET A 11 5.37 5.08 -8.56
C MET A 11 4.91 3.73 -7.98
N VAL A 12 4.61 3.68 -6.69
CA VAL A 12 4.17 2.45 -6.02
C VAL A 12 2.76 2.05 -6.48
N GLY A 13 1.85 3.02 -6.68
CA GLY A 13 0.50 2.76 -7.18
C GLY A 13 0.50 2.08 -8.55
N ASN A 14 1.37 2.52 -9.46
CA ASN A 14 1.54 1.88 -10.77
C ASN A 14 2.03 0.42 -10.65
N VAL A 15 2.96 0.17 -9.72
CA VAL A 15 3.43 -1.20 -9.45
C VAL A 15 2.31 -2.06 -8.84
N MET A 16 1.50 -1.51 -7.94
CA MET A 16 0.34 -2.22 -7.38
C MET A 16 -0.65 -2.64 -8.47
N LEU A 17 -0.97 -1.74 -9.41
CA LEU A 17 -1.83 -2.05 -10.54
C LEU A 17 -1.26 -3.20 -11.37
N LYS A 18 0.01 -3.11 -11.73
CA LYS A 18 0.72 -4.15 -12.48
C LYS A 18 0.69 -5.50 -11.76
N VAL A 19 0.96 -5.52 -10.46
CA VAL A 19 0.93 -6.76 -9.65
C VAL A 19 -0.48 -7.35 -9.56
N LEU A 20 -1.51 -6.52 -9.44
CA LEU A 20 -2.91 -6.99 -9.47
C LEU A 20 -3.24 -7.70 -10.80
N GLU A 21 -2.74 -7.17 -11.94
CA GLU A 21 -2.88 -7.81 -13.25
C GLU A 21 -2.08 -9.11 -13.34
N GLU A 22 -0.79 -9.08 -13.01
CA GLU A 22 0.11 -10.25 -13.05
C GLU A 22 -0.39 -11.42 -12.20
N ARG A 23 -1.02 -11.10 -11.06
CA ARG A 23 -1.57 -12.09 -10.14
C ARG A 23 -3.01 -12.50 -10.48
N ASN A 24 -3.58 -11.99 -11.56
CA ASN A 24 -4.98 -12.22 -11.93
C ASN A 24 -5.94 -11.98 -10.75
N PHE A 25 -5.67 -10.93 -9.97
CA PHE A 25 -6.51 -10.62 -8.82
C PHE A 25 -7.95 -10.33 -9.30
N PRO A 26 -9.01 -10.85 -8.66
CA PRO A 26 -10.38 -10.82 -9.20
C PRO A 26 -11.03 -9.43 -9.11
N VAL A 27 -10.41 -8.44 -9.76
CA VAL A 27 -10.92 -7.08 -9.88
C VAL A 27 -12.03 -7.05 -10.93
N THR A 28 -13.28 -6.82 -10.52
CA THR A 28 -14.39 -6.61 -11.45
C THR A 28 -14.54 -5.15 -11.83
N GLN A 29 -14.13 -4.24 -10.93
CA GLN A 29 -14.10 -2.80 -11.16
C GLN A 29 -12.91 -2.21 -10.41
N LEU A 30 -12.00 -1.56 -11.13
CA LEU A 30 -10.94 -0.76 -10.55
C LEU A 30 -11.47 0.65 -10.24
N ILE A 31 -11.07 1.20 -9.10
CA ILE A 31 -11.32 2.59 -8.69
C ILE A 31 -9.94 3.22 -8.42
N PRO A 32 -9.30 3.81 -9.44
CA PRO A 32 -8.03 4.49 -9.23
C PRO A 32 -8.28 5.83 -8.56
N VAL A 33 -7.57 6.07 -7.46
CA VAL A 33 -7.73 7.28 -6.63
C VAL A 33 -6.40 8.01 -6.55
N ALA A 34 -6.43 9.32 -6.74
CA ALA A 34 -5.25 10.17 -6.57
C ALA A 34 -5.64 11.58 -6.08
N SER A 35 -4.65 12.48 -5.99
CA SER A 35 -4.90 13.87 -5.62
C SER A 35 -5.77 14.58 -6.66
N GLU A 36 -6.43 15.67 -6.25
CA GLU A 36 -7.30 16.50 -7.09
C GLU A 36 -6.67 16.89 -8.44
N LYS A 37 -5.34 17.11 -8.47
CA LYS A 37 -4.58 17.43 -9.71
C LYS A 37 -4.57 16.30 -10.74
N SER A 38 -4.96 15.10 -10.33
CA SER A 38 -4.96 13.90 -11.17
C SER A 38 -6.36 13.35 -11.46
N VAL A 39 -7.39 13.91 -10.83
CA VAL A 39 -8.79 13.55 -11.12
C VAL A 39 -9.10 13.78 -12.60
N GLY A 40 -9.82 12.85 -13.20
CA GLY A 40 -10.14 12.86 -14.63
C GLY A 40 -9.07 12.24 -15.55
N LYS A 41 -7.84 11.99 -15.05
CA LYS A 41 -6.84 11.24 -15.82
C LYS A 41 -7.28 9.80 -16.01
N LYS A 42 -6.89 9.21 -17.13
CA LYS A 42 -7.18 7.80 -17.40
C LYS A 42 -6.00 6.90 -17.05
N ILE A 43 -6.30 5.76 -16.49
CA ILE A 43 -5.35 4.69 -16.19
C ILE A 43 -5.82 3.42 -16.89
N ALA A 44 -4.91 2.80 -17.64
CA ALA A 44 -5.17 1.49 -18.24
C ALA A 44 -4.98 0.38 -17.19
N PHE A 45 -5.91 -0.57 -17.16
CA PHE A 45 -5.84 -1.76 -16.31
C PHE A 45 -6.65 -2.89 -16.96
N SER A 46 -6.04 -4.05 -17.12
CA SER A 46 -6.66 -5.26 -17.71
C SER A 46 -7.39 -4.97 -19.03
N GLY A 47 -6.73 -4.21 -19.93
CA GLY A 47 -7.25 -3.86 -21.25
C GLY A 47 -8.39 -2.86 -21.28
N LYS A 48 -8.70 -2.22 -20.14
CA LYS A 48 -9.74 -1.17 -20.03
C LYS A 48 -9.15 0.13 -19.48
N GLU A 49 -9.79 1.24 -19.78
CA GLU A 49 -9.46 2.53 -19.20
C GLU A 49 -10.39 2.84 -18.02
N TYR A 50 -9.80 3.36 -16.96
CA TYR A 50 -10.50 3.80 -15.75
C TYR A 50 -10.12 5.24 -15.44
N GLU A 51 -11.10 6.05 -15.14
CA GLU A 51 -10.89 7.45 -14.76
C GLU A 51 -10.49 7.54 -13.30
N VAL A 52 -9.48 8.35 -13.01
CA VAL A 52 -9.03 8.67 -11.65
C VAL A 52 -10.08 9.51 -10.96
N VAL A 53 -10.49 9.09 -9.77
CA VAL A 53 -11.51 9.77 -8.97
C VAL A 53 -10.91 10.36 -7.69
N SER A 54 -11.69 11.24 -7.04
CA SER A 54 -11.35 11.78 -5.72
C SER A 54 -11.53 10.74 -4.61
N LEU A 55 -10.97 11.02 -3.44
CA LEU A 55 -11.12 10.16 -2.25
C LEU A 55 -12.59 10.08 -1.80
N GLU A 56 -13.32 11.21 -1.83
CA GLU A 56 -14.74 11.28 -1.51
C GLU A 56 -15.58 10.37 -2.42
N THR A 57 -15.33 10.49 -3.72
CA THR A 57 -16.02 9.66 -4.71
C THR A 57 -15.73 8.18 -4.48
N ALA A 58 -14.46 7.82 -4.23
CA ALA A 58 -14.07 6.45 -4.00
C ALA A 58 -14.72 5.84 -2.74
N VAL A 59 -14.84 6.60 -1.64
CA VAL A 59 -15.59 6.16 -0.44
C VAL A 59 -17.06 5.90 -0.77
N SER A 60 -17.69 6.81 -1.52
CA SER A 60 -19.11 6.67 -1.91
C SER A 60 -19.36 5.45 -2.79
N MET A 61 -18.37 5.01 -3.58
CA MET A 61 -18.43 3.82 -4.43
C MET A 61 -18.35 2.50 -3.65
N LYS A 62 -18.02 2.55 -2.35
CA LYS A 62 -17.93 1.41 -1.42
C LYS A 62 -17.13 0.23 -2.01
N PRO A 63 -15.84 0.38 -2.29
CA PRO A 63 -15.01 -0.74 -2.72
C PRO A 63 -14.97 -1.83 -1.64
N ALA A 64 -14.83 -3.08 -2.05
CA ALA A 64 -14.63 -4.18 -1.09
C ALA A 64 -13.26 -4.08 -0.41
N ILE A 65 -12.25 -3.68 -1.20
CA ILE A 65 -10.87 -3.50 -0.73
C ILE A 65 -10.36 -2.15 -1.23
N ALA A 66 -9.57 -1.47 -0.39
CA ALA A 66 -8.80 -0.29 -0.77
C ALA A 66 -7.33 -0.48 -0.39
N ILE A 67 -6.44 -0.36 -1.37
CA ILE A 67 -4.99 -0.44 -1.17
C ILE A 67 -4.45 0.99 -1.13
N PHE A 68 -3.85 1.38 -0.02
CA PHE A 68 -3.38 2.74 0.22
C PHE A 68 -1.87 2.86 0.01
N SER A 69 -1.46 3.80 -0.82
CA SER A 69 -0.07 4.21 -1.04
C SER A 69 0.03 5.71 -1.38
N ALA A 70 -0.57 6.56 -0.56
CA ALA A 70 -0.64 8.02 -0.77
C ALA A 70 -0.07 8.83 0.40
N GLY A 71 0.76 8.20 1.23
CA GLY A 71 1.38 8.81 2.41
C GLY A 71 0.54 8.69 3.68
N GLY A 72 1.21 8.92 4.83
CA GLY A 72 0.63 8.72 6.17
C GLY A 72 -0.56 9.64 6.44
N ASP A 73 -0.44 10.93 6.13
CA ASP A 73 -1.51 11.92 6.38
C ASP A 73 -2.79 11.57 5.62
N THR A 74 -2.67 11.16 4.35
CA THR A 74 -3.81 10.68 3.57
C THR A 74 -4.43 9.46 4.21
N SER A 75 -3.61 8.52 4.66
CA SER A 75 -4.11 7.30 5.30
C SER A 75 -4.81 7.59 6.62
N LEU A 76 -4.23 8.41 7.50
CA LEU A 76 -4.86 8.79 8.78
C LEU A 76 -6.23 9.44 8.59
N ASN A 77 -6.35 10.31 7.58
CA ASN A 77 -7.59 11.05 7.33
C ASN A 77 -8.67 10.23 6.59
N TRP A 78 -8.28 9.23 5.80
CA TRP A 78 -9.20 8.57 4.88
C TRP A 78 -9.42 7.08 5.12
N ALA A 79 -8.43 6.35 5.61
CA ALA A 79 -8.62 4.93 5.90
C ALA A 79 -9.80 4.64 6.85
N PRO A 80 -10.03 5.45 7.93
CA PRO A 80 -11.21 5.27 8.77
C PRO A 80 -12.53 5.46 8.00
N LYS A 81 -12.62 6.45 7.11
CA LYS A 81 -13.83 6.71 6.31
C LYS A 81 -14.16 5.55 5.36
N PHE A 82 -13.12 4.95 4.76
CA PHE A 82 -13.29 3.73 3.96
C PHE A 82 -13.75 2.56 4.83
N ALA A 83 -13.14 2.38 5.99
CA ALA A 83 -13.51 1.33 6.94
C ALA A 83 -14.96 1.46 7.43
N GLU A 84 -15.41 2.66 7.79
CA GLU A 84 -16.78 2.98 8.15
C GLU A 84 -17.78 2.71 7.01
N ALA A 85 -17.36 2.93 5.75
CA ALA A 85 -18.16 2.59 4.57
C ALA A 85 -18.21 1.07 4.29
N GLY A 86 -17.52 0.23 5.10
CA GLY A 86 -17.49 -1.22 4.99
C GLY A 86 -16.32 -1.78 4.19
N THR A 87 -15.42 -0.94 3.71
CA THR A 87 -14.22 -1.32 2.94
C THR A 87 -13.14 -1.88 3.86
N THR A 88 -12.46 -2.94 3.44
CA THR A 88 -11.21 -3.37 4.07
C THR A 88 -10.05 -2.59 3.46
N VAL A 89 -9.33 -1.85 4.28
CA VAL A 89 -8.16 -1.06 3.88
C VAL A 89 -6.87 -1.85 4.15
N VAL A 90 -6.01 -1.96 3.14
CA VAL A 90 -4.63 -2.42 3.29
C VAL A 90 -3.72 -1.23 3.09
N ASP A 91 -3.09 -0.78 4.16
CA ASP A 91 -2.30 0.45 4.15
C ASP A 91 -0.79 0.19 4.07
N ASN A 92 -0.17 0.75 3.04
CA ASN A 92 1.28 0.66 2.83
C ASN A 92 2.07 1.81 3.46
N SER A 93 1.40 2.78 4.08
CA SER A 93 2.08 3.86 4.81
C SER A 93 2.59 3.39 6.19
N SER A 94 3.27 4.27 6.90
CA SER A 94 3.68 3.99 8.27
C SER A 94 2.62 4.34 9.32
N ALA A 95 1.48 4.91 8.91
CA ALA A 95 0.50 5.52 9.80
C ALA A 95 -0.04 4.57 10.87
N TRP A 96 -0.32 3.33 10.50
CA TRP A 96 -0.99 2.36 11.36
C TRP A 96 -0.06 1.29 11.96
N ARG A 97 1.22 1.27 11.56
CA ARG A 97 2.15 0.19 11.93
C ARG A 97 2.34 0.02 13.44
N MET A 98 2.30 1.12 14.17
CA MET A 98 2.45 1.11 15.64
C MET A 98 1.13 1.37 16.37
N HIS A 99 0.01 1.39 15.65
CA HIS A 99 -1.29 1.62 16.25
C HIS A 99 -1.78 0.36 16.96
N PRO A 100 -2.18 0.43 18.25
CA PRO A 100 -2.51 -0.77 19.04
C PRO A 100 -3.72 -1.54 18.52
N ASP A 101 -4.69 -0.85 17.90
CA ASP A 101 -5.94 -1.45 17.42
C ASP A 101 -5.85 -1.99 16.00
N HIS A 102 -4.73 -1.78 15.30
CA HIS A 102 -4.55 -2.20 13.92
C HIS A 102 -3.42 -3.22 13.78
N LYS A 103 -3.67 -4.27 13.04
CA LYS A 103 -2.73 -5.38 12.89
C LYS A 103 -1.70 -5.09 11.83
N LEU A 104 -0.43 -5.25 12.19
CA LEU A 104 0.70 -5.22 11.27
C LEU A 104 0.92 -6.64 10.74
N VAL A 105 0.70 -6.85 9.43
CA VAL A 105 0.58 -8.19 8.87
C VAL A 105 1.52 -8.43 7.70
N ILE A 106 2.24 -9.56 7.78
CA ILE A 106 2.86 -10.24 6.65
C ILE A 106 2.11 -11.57 6.49
N PRO A 107 1.39 -11.80 5.38
CA PRO A 107 0.48 -12.94 5.25
C PRO A 107 1.14 -14.29 5.58
N GLU A 108 2.34 -14.53 5.11
CA GLU A 108 3.09 -15.79 5.31
C GLU A 108 3.52 -16.02 6.76
N ILE A 109 3.51 -14.96 7.57
CA ILE A 109 3.99 -15.03 8.96
C ILE A 109 2.83 -15.06 9.95
N ASN A 110 1.89 -14.13 9.80
CA ASN A 110 0.91 -13.87 10.83
C ASN A 110 -0.52 -13.58 10.33
N ALA A 111 -0.88 -13.98 9.09
CA ALA A 111 -2.24 -13.80 8.55
C ALA A 111 -3.34 -14.35 9.47
N ARG A 112 -3.02 -15.39 10.28
CA ARG A 112 -3.95 -15.97 11.25
C ARG A 112 -4.46 -15.01 12.32
N LEU A 113 -3.80 -13.86 12.49
CA LEU A 113 -4.23 -12.81 13.42
C LEU A 113 -5.42 -12.00 12.88
N LEU A 114 -5.65 -12.04 11.56
CA LEU A 114 -6.73 -11.29 10.93
C LEU A 114 -8.09 -11.93 11.19
N SER A 115 -9.06 -11.09 11.39
CA SER A 115 -10.47 -11.41 11.50
C SER A 115 -11.30 -10.57 10.52
N LYS A 116 -12.58 -10.82 10.38
CA LYS A 116 -13.48 -10.04 9.51
C LYS A 116 -13.75 -8.61 10.04
N GLU A 117 -13.48 -8.39 11.30
CA GLU A 117 -13.63 -7.11 12.01
C GLU A 117 -12.47 -6.17 11.70
N ASP A 118 -11.32 -6.70 11.28
CA ASP A 118 -10.14 -5.90 10.92
C ASP A 118 -10.38 -5.15 9.61
N LYS A 119 -10.72 -3.87 9.71
CA LYS A 119 -11.01 -3.03 8.54
C LYS A 119 -9.83 -2.20 8.09
N ILE A 120 -8.84 -1.98 8.96
CA ILE A 120 -7.57 -1.33 8.59
C ILE A 120 -6.44 -2.28 8.94
N ILE A 121 -5.69 -2.69 7.92
CA ILE A 121 -4.59 -3.64 8.03
C ILE A 121 -3.32 -2.90 7.61
N ALA A 122 -2.35 -2.82 8.53
CA ALA A 122 -1.07 -2.19 8.25
C ALA A 122 -0.13 -3.17 7.52
N ASN A 123 0.47 -2.71 6.43
CA ASN A 123 1.53 -3.41 5.73
C ASN A 123 2.89 -2.92 6.23
N PRO A 124 3.83 -3.81 6.60
CA PRO A 124 5.14 -3.42 7.09
C PRO A 124 6.00 -2.68 6.06
N ASN A 125 7.14 -2.17 6.51
CA ASN A 125 8.14 -1.61 5.62
C ASN A 125 8.67 -2.67 4.65
N CYS A 126 8.92 -2.28 3.40
CA CYS A 126 9.34 -3.17 2.32
C CYS A 126 10.60 -3.99 2.64
N SER A 127 11.63 -3.36 3.21
CA SER A 127 12.86 -4.04 3.62
C SER A 127 12.62 -5.00 4.78
N THR A 128 11.73 -4.62 5.71
CA THR A 128 11.34 -5.47 6.85
C THR A 128 10.63 -6.75 6.37
N ILE A 129 9.71 -6.64 5.40
CA ILE A 129 9.02 -7.81 4.84
C ILE A 129 10.02 -8.81 4.27
N GLN A 130 10.94 -8.35 3.42
CA GLN A 130 11.96 -9.19 2.80
C GLN A 130 12.84 -9.88 3.85
N LEU A 131 13.31 -9.13 4.86
CA LEU A 131 14.11 -9.66 5.95
C LEU A 131 13.35 -10.73 6.74
N LEU A 132 12.11 -10.46 7.11
CA LEU A 132 11.31 -11.38 7.93
C LEU A 132 10.93 -12.66 7.17
N MET A 133 10.76 -12.60 5.85
CA MET A 133 10.55 -13.81 5.05
C MET A 133 11.75 -14.77 5.13
N ALA A 134 12.98 -14.23 5.20
CA ALA A 134 14.18 -15.04 5.39
C ALA A 134 14.38 -15.49 6.84
N LEU A 135 14.08 -14.63 7.81
CA LEU A 135 14.29 -14.91 9.22
C LEU A 135 13.24 -15.85 9.84
N LYS A 136 12.01 -15.85 9.31
CA LYS A 136 10.92 -16.65 9.88
C LYS A 136 11.24 -18.13 9.98
N PRO A 137 11.67 -18.82 8.89
CA PRO A 137 12.03 -20.24 8.99
C PRO A 137 13.24 -20.50 9.90
N LEU A 138 14.17 -19.57 9.98
CA LEU A 138 15.31 -19.68 10.91
C LEU A 138 14.85 -19.55 12.36
N HIS A 139 13.93 -18.62 12.64
CA HIS A 139 13.36 -18.46 13.97
C HIS A 139 12.57 -19.70 14.41
N ASP A 140 11.77 -20.24 13.53
CA ASP A 140 10.92 -21.41 13.83
C ASP A 140 11.75 -22.67 14.15
N ASN A 141 12.87 -22.84 13.45
CA ASN A 141 13.70 -24.04 13.63
C ASN A 141 14.80 -23.90 14.72
N TYR A 142 15.33 -22.70 14.93
CA TYR A 142 16.53 -22.50 15.76
C TYR A 142 16.34 -21.47 16.89
N GLY A 143 15.26 -20.69 16.88
CA GLY A 143 14.99 -19.68 17.91
C GLY A 143 15.98 -18.51 17.86
N ILE A 144 15.73 -17.50 17.04
CA ILE A 144 16.57 -16.30 16.95
C ILE A 144 16.49 -15.52 18.27
N LYS A 145 17.67 -15.26 18.86
CA LYS A 145 17.80 -14.49 20.10
C LYS A 145 18.12 -13.02 19.87
N ARG A 146 18.82 -12.70 18.76
CA ARG A 146 19.25 -11.34 18.45
C ARG A 146 19.37 -11.15 16.96
N VAL A 147 18.96 -9.97 16.47
CA VAL A 147 19.16 -9.53 15.08
C VAL A 147 19.88 -8.20 15.12
N VAL A 148 20.95 -8.07 14.31
CA VAL A 148 21.65 -6.80 14.05
C VAL A 148 21.52 -6.53 12.57
N VAL A 149 21.00 -5.36 12.20
CA VAL A 149 20.65 -5.04 10.81
C VAL A 149 21.32 -3.75 10.38
N SER A 150 21.95 -3.78 9.21
CA SER A 150 22.36 -2.60 8.45
C SER A 150 21.73 -2.71 7.06
N THR A 151 21.10 -1.64 6.58
CA THR A 151 20.36 -1.66 5.31
C THR A 151 20.91 -0.65 4.30
N TYR A 152 20.91 -1.06 3.04
CA TYR A 152 21.08 -0.17 1.89
C TYR A 152 19.77 -0.22 1.10
N GLN A 153 19.11 0.92 0.96
CA GLN A 153 17.77 1.00 0.38
C GLN A 153 17.75 1.92 -0.84
N SER A 154 16.95 1.55 -1.84
CA SER A 154 16.72 2.40 -3.00
C SER A 154 16.01 3.70 -2.61
N ILE A 155 16.45 4.82 -3.17
CA ILE A 155 15.82 6.13 -2.98
C ILE A 155 14.37 6.16 -3.50
N THR A 156 14.05 5.31 -4.47
CA THR A 156 12.71 5.22 -5.06
C THR A 156 11.62 4.87 -4.03
N GLY A 157 11.99 4.18 -2.96
CA GLY A 157 11.07 3.87 -1.86
C GLY A 157 10.57 5.11 -1.10
N THR A 158 11.29 6.23 -1.18
CA THR A 158 10.89 7.51 -0.58
C THR A 158 9.97 8.33 -1.51
N GLY A 159 9.90 7.97 -2.79
CA GLY A 159 9.04 8.57 -3.78
C GLY A 159 9.73 9.55 -4.73
N VAL A 160 8.97 10.10 -5.67
CA VAL A 160 9.47 10.94 -6.77
C VAL A 160 10.28 12.16 -6.28
N LYS A 161 9.88 12.78 -5.17
CA LYS A 161 10.60 13.95 -4.64
C LYS A 161 12.06 13.64 -4.30
N ALA A 162 12.31 12.49 -3.68
CA ALA A 162 13.66 12.07 -3.31
C ALA A 162 14.49 11.68 -4.55
N VAL A 163 13.86 11.08 -5.56
CA VAL A 163 14.53 10.80 -6.84
C VAL A 163 14.95 12.11 -7.52
N ASN A 164 14.05 13.08 -7.63
CA ASN A 164 14.36 14.36 -8.23
C ASN A 164 15.46 15.11 -7.45
N GLN A 165 15.42 15.07 -6.11
CA GLN A 165 16.48 15.65 -5.30
C GLN A 165 17.84 15.01 -5.62
N LEU A 166 17.92 13.68 -5.66
CA LEU A 166 19.15 12.98 -6.00
C LEU A 166 19.66 13.38 -7.38
N GLU A 167 18.77 13.48 -8.38
CA GLU A 167 19.13 13.89 -9.73
C GLU A 167 19.65 15.34 -9.78
N SER A 168 19.05 16.27 -9.00
CA SER A 168 19.54 17.63 -8.86
C SER A 168 20.91 17.68 -8.21
N GLU A 169 21.13 16.93 -7.13
CA GLU A 169 22.43 16.82 -6.46
C GLU A 169 23.52 16.30 -7.40
N TYR A 170 23.22 15.31 -8.26
CA TYR A 170 24.16 14.84 -9.27
C TYR A 170 24.51 15.88 -10.35
N LYS A 171 23.60 16.84 -10.61
CA LYS A 171 23.85 17.94 -11.54
C LYS A 171 24.53 19.14 -10.87
N GLY A 172 24.69 19.12 -9.56
CA GLY A 172 25.28 20.21 -8.78
C GLY A 172 24.31 21.38 -8.55
N GLU A 173 23.02 21.12 -8.56
CA GLU A 173 21.93 22.08 -8.32
C GLU A 173 21.51 22.12 -6.83
#